data_7a004d5cc9610f256af3df01f09523c1
#
_entry.id   7a004d5cc9610f256af3df01f09523c1
#
_cell.length_a   1.000
_cell.length_b   1.000
_cell.length_c   1.000
_cell.angle_alpha   90.00
_cell.angle_beta   90.00
_cell.angle_gamma   90.00
#
_symmetry.space_group_name_H-M   'P 1'
#
loop_
_entity.id
_entity.type
_entity.pdbx_description
1 polymer ?
#
loop_
_entity_poly.entity_id
_entity_poly.type
_entity_poly.pdbx_seq_one_letter_code
_entity_poly.pdbx_strand_id
1 'polypeptide(L)'
;MKFFIDTANVEDIRKANDMGIICGVTTNPSLIAKEGRDFNEVIKEIASIVDGPISGEVKATTTDAEGMIKEGREIAAIHPNMIVKIPMTTEGLKAVKVLNAEGIKTNVTLVFTSNQALLAARAGATYVSPFLGRLDDISVCGTDLISEIVEIFQVAGIETEIIAASVRHPMHVTDCALAGADIATVPYKVLEQMTKHPLTDQGIEKFQKDYIAVFGE
;
A
#
# COMPACT_ATOMS: atom_id res chain seq x y z
N MET A 1 -6.02 -9.79 -6.18
CA MET A 1 -5.48 -8.66 -5.39
C MET A 1 -3.96 -8.80 -5.26
N LYS A 2 -3.20 -7.77 -5.56
CA LYS A 2 -1.74 -7.70 -5.40
C LYS A 2 -1.40 -7.31 -3.96
N PHE A 3 -0.17 -7.64 -3.49
CA PHE A 3 0.30 -7.19 -2.18
C PHE A 3 1.42 -6.17 -2.32
N PHE A 4 1.29 -5.06 -1.62
CA PHE A 4 2.37 -4.15 -1.25
C PHE A 4 2.69 -4.34 0.23
N ILE A 5 3.91 -4.01 0.63
CA ILE A 5 4.26 -3.93 2.05
C ILE A 5 4.19 -2.49 2.54
N ASP A 6 3.58 -2.26 3.72
CA ASP A 6 3.44 -0.93 4.34
C ASP A 6 4.50 -0.72 5.42
N THR A 7 5.69 -0.35 5.00
CA THR A 7 6.83 -0.10 5.90
C THR A 7 7.94 0.67 5.19
N ALA A 8 8.80 1.35 5.96
CA ALA A 8 10.08 1.87 5.51
C ALA A 8 11.26 1.04 6.07
N ASN A 9 10.98 0.00 6.87
CA ASN A 9 12.00 -0.89 7.42
C ASN A 9 12.53 -1.84 6.34
N VAL A 10 13.79 -1.67 5.98
CA VAL A 10 14.43 -2.41 4.88
C VAL A 10 14.51 -3.91 5.16
N GLU A 11 14.71 -4.31 6.40
CA GLU A 11 14.78 -5.73 6.78
C GLU A 11 13.42 -6.44 6.63
N ASP A 12 12.33 -5.77 7.01
CA ASP A 12 10.99 -6.29 6.80
C ASP A 12 10.66 -6.41 5.32
N ILE A 13 11.11 -5.43 4.51
CA ILE A 13 10.94 -5.45 3.04
C ILE A 13 11.71 -6.64 2.44
N ARG A 14 12.97 -6.88 2.84
CA ARG A 14 13.77 -8.02 2.37
C ARG A 14 13.07 -9.34 2.68
N LYS A 15 12.65 -9.54 3.93
CA LYS A 15 11.93 -10.76 4.35
C LYS A 15 10.67 -11.00 3.53
N ALA A 16 9.86 -9.97 3.32
CA ALA A 16 8.64 -10.09 2.52
C ALA A 16 8.94 -10.34 1.03
N ASN A 17 9.98 -9.71 0.49
CA ASN A 17 10.43 -9.92 -0.88
C ASN A 17 10.96 -11.35 -1.09
N ASP A 18 11.72 -11.88 -0.13
CA ASP A 18 12.22 -13.27 -0.17
C ASP A 18 11.08 -14.31 -0.16
N MET A 19 9.93 -13.98 0.43
CA MET A 19 8.72 -14.81 0.35
C MET A 19 8.10 -14.81 -1.07
N GLY A 20 8.49 -13.87 -1.95
CA GLY A 20 7.97 -13.76 -3.32
C GLY A 20 6.52 -13.29 -3.41
N ILE A 21 5.97 -12.65 -2.37
CA ILE A 21 4.55 -12.30 -2.29
C ILE A 21 4.26 -10.83 -2.53
N ILE A 22 5.24 -9.96 -2.42
CA ILE A 22 5.06 -8.51 -2.61
C ILE A 22 5.51 -8.07 -4.00
N CYS A 23 4.84 -7.04 -4.53
CA CYS A 23 5.19 -6.41 -5.81
C CYS A 23 5.27 -4.88 -5.73
N GLY A 24 5.34 -4.32 -4.53
CA GLY A 24 5.45 -2.89 -4.31
C GLY A 24 5.55 -2.53 -2.83
N VAL A 25 5.79 -1.25 -2.57
CA VAL A 25 6.00 -0.72 -1.21
C VAL A 25 5.22 0.57 -1.05
N THR A 26 4.56 0.74 0.09
CA THR A 26 4.08 2.05 0.52
C THR A 26 4.85 2.54 1.73
N THR A 27 5.27 3.80 1.69
CA THR A 27 5.83 4.50 2.83
C THR A 27 4.96 5.70 3.21
N ASN A 28 5.27 6.32 4.31
CA ASN A 28 4.68 7.59 4.73
C ASN A 28 5.65 8.33 5.67
N PRO A 29 5.44 9.64 5.93
CA PRO A 29 6.36 10.41 6.76
C PRO A 29 6.63 9.81 8.14
N SER A 30 5.62 9.19 8.76
CA SER A 30 5.76 8.56 10.08
C SER A 30 6.61 7.28 10.04
N LEU A 31 6.50 6.49 8.97
CA LEU A 31 7.31 5.29 8.78
C LEU A 31 8.77 5.67 8.51
N ILE A 32 9.01 6.63 7.63
CA ILE A 32 10.36 7.14 7.35
C ILE A 32 11.01 7.74 8.61
N ALA A 33 10.26 8.52 9.38
CA ALA A 33 10.78 9.13 10.62
C ALA A 33 11.23 8.08 11.65
N LYS A 34 10.58 6.92 11.71
CA LYS A 34 10.96 5.83 12.62
C LYS A 34 12.32 5.21 12.28
N GLU A 35 12.70 5.21 11.00
CA GLU A 35 14.00 4.67 10.57
C GLU A 35 15.17 5.59 10.96
N GLY A 36 14.92 6.90 11.21
CA GLY A 36 15.96 7.86 11.62
C GLY A 36 17.05 8.07 10.55
N ARG A 37 16.75 7.76 9.28
CA ARG A 37 17.66 7.82 8.12
C ARG A 37 17.18 8.85 7.10
N ASP A 38 18.08 9.25 6.20
CA ASP A 38 17.71 10.11 5.07
C ASP A 38 16.68 9.46 4.15
N PHE A 39 15.67 10.22 3.74
CA PHE A 39 14.58 9.75 2.89
C PHE A 39 15.08 9.16 1.57
N ASN A 40 15.98 9.88 0.88
CA ASN A 40 16.47 9.45 -0.42
C ASN A 40 17.31 8.17 -0.33
N GLU A 41 18.09 8.02 0.74
CA GLU A 41 18.89 6.81 0.97
C GLU A 41 17.98 5.59 1.20
N VAL A 42 16.97 5.73 2.06
CA VAL A 42 16.01 4.65 2.33
C VAL A 42 15.26 4.26 1.06
N ILE A 43 14.75 5.22 0.30
CA ILE A 43 14.02 4.94 -0.95
C ILE A 43 14.92 4.25 -2.00
N LYS A 44 16.17 4.68 -2.17
CA LYS A 44 17.10 4.02 -3.09
C LYS A 44 17.41 2.59 -2.67
N GLU A 45 17.56 2.33 -1.39
CA GLU A 45 17.77 0.98 -0.88
C GLU A 45 16.52 0.12 -1.11
N ILE A 46 15.31 0.61 -0.82
CA ILE A 46 14.05 -0.08 -1.13
C ILE A 46 13.96 -0.41 -2.63
N ALA A 47 14.28 0.55 -3.50
CA ALA A 47 14.25 0.35 -4.96
C ALA A 47 15.25 -0.70 -5.45
N SER A 48 16.32 -0.95 -4.72
CA SER A 48 17.27 -2.03 -5.04
C SER A 48 16.78 -3.43 -4.65
N ILE A 49 15.72 -3.52 -3.81
CA ILE A 49 15.17 -4.78 -3.31
C ILE A 49 13.90 -5.16 -4.07
N VAL A 50 12.99 -4.19 -4.27
CA VAL A 50 11.67 -4.45 -4.86
C VAL A 50 11.60 -3.82 -6.25
N ASP A 51 11.42 -4.66 -7.27
CA ASP A 51 11.15 -4.21 -8.64
C ASP A 51 9.64 -3.99 -8.82
N GLY A 52 9.17 -2.82 -8.42
CA GLY A 52 7.76 -2.46 -8.48
C GLY A 52 7.47 -1.06 -7.93
N PRO A 53 6.20 -0.63 -7.91
CA PRO A 53 5.82 0.70 -7.44
C PRO A 53 6.24 0.97 -5.99
N ILE A 54 6.85 2.12 -5.73
CA ILE A 54 7.26 2.58 -4.41
C ILE A 54 6.63 3.93 -4.14
N SER A 55 5.68 3.99 -3.19
CA SER A 55 5.02 5.23 -2.82
C SER A 55 5.86 6.03 -1.82
N GLY A 56 6.38 7.18 -2.27
CA GLY A 56 7.03 8.20 -1.44
C GLY A 56 6.13 9.41 -1.27
N GLU A 57 5.87 9.83 -0.04
CA GLU A 57 4.92 10.90 0.27
C GLU A 57 5.60 12.25 0.35
N VAL A 58 4.94 13.31 -0.14
CA VAL A 58 5.35 14.69 0.07
C VAL A 58 5.41 15.01 1.57
N LYS A 59 6.17 16.04 1.96
CA LYS A 59 6.34 16.39 3.37
C LYS A 59 5.01 16.75 4.03
N ALA A 60 4.80 16.28 5.24
CA ALA A 60 3.59 16.54 6.01
C ALA A 60 3.35 18.04 6.30
N THR A 61 4.39 18.87 6.20
CA THR A 61 4.34 20.32 6.40
C THR A 61 4.02 21.09 5.13
N THR A 62 4.04 20.46 3.94
CA THR A 62 3.73 21.10 2.67
C THR A 62 2.22 21.02 2.43
N THR A 63 1.55 22.17 2.46
CA THR A 63 0.08 22.25 2.44
C THR A 63 -0.49 22.86 1.16
N ASP A 64 0.33 23.50 0.34
CA ASP A 64 -0.06 24.14 -0.93
C ASP A 64 0.31 23.30 -2.16
N ALA A 65 -0.42 23.49 -3.24
CA ALA A 65 -0.25 22.72 -4.47
C ALA A 65 1.14 22.91 -5.11
N GLU A 66 1.68 24.12 -5.11
CA GLU A 66 2.96 24.43 -5.72
C GLU A 66 4.11 23.69 -5.03
N GLY A 67 4.11 23.71 -3.70
CA GLY A 67 5.05 22.94 -2.88
C GLY A 67 4.97 21.45 -3.15
N MET A 68 3.74 20.88 -3.16
CA MET A 68 3.52 19.46 -3.44
C MET A 68 3.96 19.06 -4.85
N ILE A 69 3.75 19.91 -5.86
CA ILE A 69 4.22 19.68 -7.24
C ILE A 69 5.75 19.65 -7.29
N LYS A 70 6.40 20.62 -6.65
CA LYS A 70 7.86 20.68 -6.59
C LYS A 70 8.44 19.43 -5.94
N GLU A 71 7.96 19.08 -4.74
CA GLU A 71 8.40 17.87 -4.04
C GLU A 71 8.07 16.60 -4.81
N GLY A 72 6.91 16.55 -5.48
CA GLY A 72 6.51 15.42 -6.31
C GLY A 72 7.47 15.16 -7.46
N ARG A 73 7.94 16.21 -8.15
CA ARG A 73 8.97 16.07 -9.17
C ARG A 73 10.31 15.59 -8.63
N GLU A 74 10.71 16.08 -7.44
CA GLU A 74 11.92 15.64 -6.74
C GLU A 74 11.84 14.15 -6.37
N ILE A 75 10.71 13.70 -5.81
CA ILE A 75 10.45 12.31 -5.46
C ILE A 75 10.45 11.41 -6.70
N ALA A 76 9.74 11.81 -7.77
CA ALA A 76 9.68 11.04 -9.01
C ALA A 76 11.06 10.88 -9.68
N ALA A 77 11.96 11.84 -9.50
CA ALA A 77 13.31 11.80 -10.04
C ALA A 77 14.26 10.83 -9.31
N ILE A 78 13.90 10.31 -8.14
CA ILE A 78 14.77 9.39 -7.36
C ILE A 78 14.94 8.06 -8.09
N HIS A 79 13.83 7.49 -8.61
CA HIS A 79 13.84 6.20 -9.30
C HIS A 79 12.60 6.06 -10.22
N PRO A 80 12.68 5.35 -11.36
CA PRO A 80 11.54 5.16 -12.27
C PRO A 80 10.29 4.51 -11.65
N ASN A 81 10.46 3.72 -10.61
CA ASN A 81 9.37 3.05 -9.90
C ASN A 81 8.66 3.94 -8.86
N MET A 82 9.07 5.21 -8.73
CA MET A 82 8.46 6.10 -7.74
C MET A 82 7.04 6.48 -8.10
N ILE A 83 6.20 6.42 -7.10
CA ILE A 83 4.82 6.92 -7.10
C ILE A 83 4.74 8.04 -6.06
N VAL A 84 4.38 9.22 -6.49
CA VAL A 84 4.26 10.38 -5.59
C VAL A 84 2.99 10.27 -4.77
N LYS A 85 3.14 10.14 -3.46
CA LYS A 85 2.00 10.02 -2.56
C LYS A 85 1.59 11.40 -2.05
N ILE A 86 0.30 11.74 -2.19
CA ILE A 86 -0.26 13.09 -1.98
C ILE A 86 -1.50 12.99 -1.10
N PRO A 87 -1.64 13.82 -0.04
CA PRO A 87 -2.82 13.79 0.83
C PRO A 87 -4.08 14.29 0.10
N MET A 88 -5.23 13.72 0.44
CA MET A 88 -6.54 14.04 -0.11
C MET A 88 -7.03 15.41 0.38
N THR A 89 -6.58 16.46 -0.28
CA THR A 89 -6.98 17.85 -0.04
C THR A 89 -7.27 18.54 -1.37
N THR A 90 -7.91 19.71 -1.32
CA THR A 90 -8.12 20.53 -2.53
C THR A 90 -6.78 20.87 -3.21
N GLU A 91 -5.77 21.24 -2.43
CA GLU A 91 -4.43 21.55 -2.95
C GLU A 91 -3.73 20.30 -3.47
N GLY A 92 -3.91 19.14 -2.78
CA GLY A 92 -3.42 17.86 -3.24
C GLY A 92 -4.00 17.45 -4.59
N LEU A 93 -5.31 17.63 -4.82
CA LEU A 93 -5.93 17.34 -6.12
C LEU A 93 -5.41 18.25 -7.25
N LYS A 94 -5.12 19.52 -6.96
CA LYS A 94 -4.48 20.42 -7.93
C LYS A 94 -3.07 19.91 -8.30
N ALA A 95 -2.30 19.45 -7.30
CA ALA A 95 -0.99 18.87 -7.52
C ALA A 95 -1.06 17.58 -8.35
N VAL A 96 -1.98 16.68 -8.03
CA VAL A 96 -2.24 15.44 -8.79
C VAL A 96 -2.49 15.73 -10.26
N LYS A 97 -3.38 16.70 -10.56
CA LYS A 97 -3.69 17.09 -11.93
C LYS A 97 -2.44 17.52 -12.74
N VAL A 98 -1.57 18.31 -12.12
CA VAL A 98 -0.35 18.80 -12.79
C VAL A 98 0.65 17.66 -12.98
N LEU A 99 0.92 16.87 -11.95
CA LEU A 99 1.85 15.74 -12.01
C LEU A 99 1.40 14.68 -13.02
N ASN A 100 0.09 14.38 -13.05
CA ASN A 100 -0.46 13.46 -14.05
C ASN A 100 -0.26 13.96 -15.48
N ALA A 101 -0.46 15.26 -15.73
CA ALA A 101 -0.20 15.86 -17.06
C ALA A 101 1.28 15.79 -17.47
N GLU A 102 2.19 15.67 -16.50
CA GLU A 102 3.63 15.47 -16.71
C GLU A 102 4.03 13.99 -16.81
N GLY A 103 3.06 13.06 -16.74
CA GLY A 103 3.31 11.62 -16.76
C GLY A 103 3.85 11.05 -15.43
N ILE A 104 3.80 11.83 -14.35
CA ILE A 104 4.22 11.39 -13.02
C ILE A 104 3.06 10.68 -12.34
N LYS A 105 3.27 9.42 -11.97
CA LYS A 105 2.27 8.60 -11.28
C LYS A 105 2.06 9.06 -9.85
N THR A 106 0.79 9.11 -9.41
CA THR A 106 0.42 9.57 -8.08
C THR A 106 -0.42 8.56 -7.32
N ASN A 107 -0.32 8.57 -5.99
CA ASN A 107 -1.14 7.82 -5.04
C ASN A 107 -1.80 8.80 -4.07
N VAL A 108 -3.12 9.00 -4.21
CA VAL A 108 -3.85 9.89 -3.29
C VAL A 108 -4.15 9.15 -2.00
N THR A 109 -3.64 9.65 -0.90
CA THR A 109 -3.71 9.03 0.44
C THR A 109 -4.65 9.78 1.39
N LEU A 110 -4.93 9.19 2.55
CA LEU A 110 -5.87 9.71 3.55
C LEU A 110 -7.28 9.85 2.97
N VAL A 111 -7.70 8.83 2.25
CA VAL A 111 -9.05 8.72 1.69
C VAL A 111 -9.93 7.97 2.69
N PHE A 112 -11.06 8.57 3.06
CA PHE A 112 -12.02 8.05 4.05
C PHE A 112 -13.47 8.00 3.55
N THR A 113 -13.71 8.44 2.31
CA THR A 113 -15.03 8.36 1.67
C THR A 113 -14.89 8.00 0.19
N SER A 114 -15.92 7.38 -0.38
CA SER A 114 -15.99 7.08 -1.81
C SER A 114 -15.99 8.35 -2.67
N ASN A 115 -16.58 9.45 -2.18
CA ASN A 115 -16.52 10.74 -2.86
C ASN A 115 -15.09 11.26 -2.99
N GLN A 116 -14.26 11.10 -1.94
CA GLN A 116 -12.84 11.46 -2.00
C GLN A 116 -12.09 10.62 -3.03
N ALA A 117 -12.33 9.30 -3.07
CA ALA A 117 -11.74 8.41 -4.06
C ALA A 117 -12.13 8.80 -5.49
N LEU A 118 -13.39 9.12 -5.71
CA LEU A 118 -13.92 9.56 -7.01
C LEU A 118 -13.26 10.87 -7.47
N LEU A 119 -13.11 11.86 -6.58
CA LEU A 119 -12.44 13.11 -6.88
C LEU A 119 -10.96 12.88 -7.23
N ALA A 120 -10.26 12.02 -6.48
CA ALA A 120 -8.87 11.67 -6.73
C ALA A 120 -8.69 11.01 -8.11
N ALA A 121 -9.55 10.05 -8.46
CA ALA A 121 -9.54 9.40 -9.76
C ALA A 121 -9.78 10.41 -10.91
N ARG A 122 -10.75 11.32 -10.75
CA ARG A 122 -11.04 12.36 -11.76
C ARG A 122 -9.94 13.41 -11.87
N ALA A 123 -9.13 13.62 -10.84
CA ALA A 123 -7.93 14.46 -10.92
C ALA A 123 -6.78 13.76 -11.67
N GLY A 124 -6.87 12.46 -11.97
CA GLY A 124 -5.88 11.69 -12.71
C GLY A 124 -4.93 10.88 -11.80
N ALA A 125 -5.33 10.57 -10.56
CA ALA A 125 -4.55 9.70 -9.70
C ALA A 125 -4.40 8.31 -10.31
N THR A 126 -3.17 7.75 -10.27
CA THR A 126 -2.90 6.37 -10.68
C THR A 126 -3.45 5.39 -9.63
N TYR A 127 -3.29 5.76 -8.36
CA TYR A 127 -3.76 5.00 -7.21
C TYR A 127 -4.54 5.87 -6.23
N VAL A 128 -5.47 5.25 -5.51
CA VAL A 128 -6.10 5.82 -4.30
C VAL A 128 -5.88 4.88 -3.14
N SER A 129 -5.59 5.44 -1.96
CA SER A 129 -5.36 4.67 -0.73
C SER A 129 -6.43 4.99 0.31
N PRO A 130 -7.59 4.30 0.29
CA PRO A 130 -8.58 4.36 1.35
C PRO A 130 -8.06 3.66 2.63
N PHE A 131 -8.28 4.31 3.78
CA PHE A 131 -7.75 3.89 5.07
C PHE A 131 -8.80 3.14 5.90
N LEU A 132 -8.96 1.85 5.63
CA LEU A 132 -9.98 1.04 6.30
C LEU A 132 -9.77 0.91 7.82
N GLY A 133 -8.56 0.61 8.29
CA GLY A 133 -8.33 0.38 9.71
C GLY A 133 -8.52 1.61 10.60
N ARG A 134 -8.37 2.84 10.06
CA ARG A 134 -8.71 4.06 10.82
C ARG A 134 -10.20 4.29 10.95
N LEU A 135 -11.00 3.80 10.02
CA LEU A 135 -12.47 3.81 10.14
C LEU A 135 -12.91 2.85 11.23
N ASP A 136 -12.31 1.66 11.31
CA ASP A 136 -12.59 0.71 12.39
C ASP A 136 -12.24 1.29 13.77
N ASP A 137 -11.16 2.08 13.87
CA ASP A 137 -10.78 2.77 15.12
C ASP A 137 -11.92 3.69 15.67
N ILE A 138 -12.84 4.12 14.80
CA ILE A 138 -14.02 4.95 15.16
C ILE A 138 -15.35 4.22 15.01
N SER A 139 -15.30 2.88 15.00
CA SER A 139 -16.49 2.02 14.91
C SER A 139 -17.28 2.13 13.60
N VAL A 140 -16.59 2.43 12.50
CA VAL A 140 -17.13 2.39 11.14
C VAL A 140 -16.47 1.23 10.40
N CYS A 141 -17.25 0.36 9.74
CA CYS A 141 -16.71 -0.77 8.98
C CYS A 141 -15.87 -0.27 7.79
N GLY A 142 -14.55 -0.38 7.90
CA GLY A 142 -13.63 0.15 6.89
C GLY A 142 -13.66 -0.63 5.58
N THR A 143 -14.02 -1.90 5.60
CA THR A 143 -14.13 -2.73 4.38
C THR A 143 -15.37 -2.37 3.55
N ASP A 144 -16.41 -1.79 4.14
CA ASP A 144 -17.56 -1.28 3.38
C ASP A 144 -17.14 -0.13 2.46
N LEU A 145 -16.23 0.75 2.91
CA LEU A 145 -15.66 1.81 2.07
C LEU A 145 -14.93 1.22 0.85
N ILE A 146 -14.16 0.15 1.04
CA ILE A 146 -13.44 -0.51 -0.07
C ILE A 146 -14.45 -1.04 -1.09
N SER A 147 -15.48 -1.75 -0.62
CA SER A 147 -16.53 -2.32 -1.48
C SER A 147 -17.25 -1.22 -2.29
N GLU A 148 -17.61 -0.12 -1.64
CA GLU A 148 -18.29 1.02 -2.28
C GLU A 148 -17.42 1.66 -3.36
N ILE A 149 -16.12 1.87 -3.10
CA ILE A 149 -15.19 2.45 -4.08
C ILE A 149 -15.02 1.51 -5.27
N VAL A 150 -14.85 0.20 -5.03
CA VAL A 150 -14.74 -0.81 -6.10
C VAL A 150 -15.96 -0.80 -7.00
N GLU A 151 -17.16 -0.82 -6.42
CA GLU A 151 -18.42 -0.78 -7.19
C GLU A 151 -18.53 0.50 -8.03
N ILE A 152 -18.24 1.66 -7.44
CA ILE A 152 -18.27 2.95 -8.16
C ILE A 152 -17.27 2.96 -9.32
N PHE A 153 -16.04 2.49 -9.10
CA PHE A 153 -15.00 2.50 -10.12
C PHE A 153 -15.36 1.55 -11.27
N GLN A 154 -15.90 0.38 -10.96
CA GLN A 154 -16.36 -0.58 -11.98
C GLN A 154 -17.51 -0.01 -12.81
N VAL A 155 -18.54 0.54 -12.18
CA VAL A 155 -19.71 1.14 -12.88
C VAL A 155 -19.29 2.34 -13.73
N ALA A 156 -18.36 3.16 -13.24
CA ALA A 156 -17.91 4.37 -13.93
C ALA A 156 -16.78 4.14 -14.94
N GLY A 157 -16.27 2.90 -15.08
CA GLY A 157 -15.12 2.58 -15.94
C GLY A 157 -13.85 3.34 -15.57
N ILE A 158 -13.58 3.46 -14.26
CA ILE A 158 -12.39 4.16 -13.74
C ILE A 158 -11.24 3.16 -13.61
N GLU A 159 -10.07 3.52 -14.20
CA GLU A 159 -8.88 2.67 -14.21
C GLU A 159 -7.93 2.92 -13.02
N THR A 160 -8.22 3.91 -12.17
CA THR A 160 -7.43 4.17 -10.95
C THR A 160 -7.47 2.96 -10.05
N GLU A 161 -6.30 2.39 -9.71
CA GLU A 161 -6.21 1.21 -8.83
C GLU A 161 -6.41 1.57 -7.35
N ILE A 162 -7.11 0.70 -6.65
CA ILE A 162 -7.43 0.86 -5.22
C ILE A 162 -6.40 0.13 -4.38
N ILE A 163 -5.65 0.86 -3.55
CA ILE A 163 -4.74 0.32 -2.54
C ILE A 163 -5.44 0.34 -1.17
N ALA A 164 -6.00 -0.78 -0.74
CA ALA A 164 -6.55 -0.90 0.62
C ALA A 164 -5.41 -0.68 1.64
N ALA A 165 -5.51 0.40 2.42
CA ALA A 165 -4.46 0.87 3.32
C ALA A 165 -4.90 0.87 4.79
N SER A 166 -3.93 0.97 5.71
CA SER A 166 -4.19 0.87 7.15
C SER A 166 -4.71 -0.51 7.58
N VAL A 167 -4.25 -1.56 6.90
CA VAL A 167 -4.56 -2.95 7.24
C VAL A 167 -4.01 -3.30 8.62
N ARG A 168 -4.81 -3.94 9.48
CA ARG A 168 -4.47 -4.21 10.89
C ARG A 168 -4.33 -5.71 11.20
N HIS A 169 -5.02 -6.59 10.48
CA HIS A 169 -5.07 -8.02 10.73
C HIS A 169 -5.42 -8.81 9.45
N PRO A 170 -5.22 -10.15 9.44
CA PRO A 170 -5.47 -10.99 8.27
C PRO A 170 -6.89 -10.91 7.70
N MET A 171 -7.92 -10.72 8.55
CA MET A 171 -9.30 -10.61 8.06
C MET A 171 -9.51 -9.40 7.17
N HIS A 172 -8.89 -8.24 7.47
CA HIS A 172 -8.91 -7.09 6.56
C HIS A 172 -8.43 -7.47 5.16
N VAL A 173 -7.39 -8.30 5.06
CA VAL A 173 -6.84 -8.75 3.77
C VAL A 173 -7.86 -9.61 3.03
N THR A 174 -8.50 -10.55 3.73
CA THR A 174 -9.55 -11.39 3.15
C THR A 174 -10.73 -10.56 2.67
N ASP A 175 -11.22 -9.65 3.51
CA ASP A 175 -12.39 -8.82 3.20
C ASP A 175 -12.11 -7.87 2.04
N CYS A 176 -10.91 -7.25 1.99
CA CYS A 176 -10.49 -6.43 0.85
C CYS A 176 -10.37 -7.23 -0.45
N ALA A 177 -9.90 -8.48 -0.37
CA ALA A 177 -9.82 -9.35 -1.54
C ALA A 177 -11.21 -9.73 -2.05
N LEU A 178 -12.16 -10.03 -1.16
CA LEU A 178 -13.56 -10.31 -1.49
C LEU A 178 -14.28 -9.08 -2.04
N ALA A 179 -13.97 -7.90 -1.52
CA ALA A 179 -14.49 -6.63 -2.02
C ALA A 179 -13.97 -6.28 -3.42
N GLY A 180 -12.87 -6.87 -3.87
CA GLY A 180 -12.29 -6.64 -5.19
C GLY A 180 -11.26 -5.51 -5.25
N ALA A 181 -10.62 -5.16 -4.13
CA ALA A 181 -9.50 -4.22 -4.13
C ALA A 181 -8.37 -4.72 -5.06
N ASP A 182 -7.73 -3.81 -5.80
CA ASP A 182 -6.63 -4.17 -6.70
C ASP A 182 -5.39 -4.58 -5.92
N ILE A 183 -5.10 -3.86 -4.84
CA ILE A 183 -3.92 -3.97 -4.01
C ILE A 183 -4.32 -3.86 -2.54
N ALA A 184 -3.67 -4.64 -1.67
CA ALA A 184 -3.63 -4.35 -0.24
C ALA A 184 -2.20 -4.03 0.17
N THR A 185 -1.98 -2.90 0.88
CA THR A 185 -0.69 -2.63 1.48
C THR A 185 -0.71 -3.05 2.94
N VAL A 186 0.15 -4.01 3.26
CA VAL A 186 0.04 -4.83 4.47
C VAL A 186 1.33 -4.73 5.29
N PRO A 187 1.25 -4.44 6.61
CA PRO A 187 2.43 -4.49 7.48
C PRO A 187 3.04 -5.89 7.53
N TYR A 188 4.37 -6.00 7.64
CA TYR A 188 5.08 -7.28 7.67
C TYR A 188 4.50 -8.27 8.70
N LYS A 189 4.22 -7.78 9.91
CA LYS A 189 3.62 -8.59 10.98
C LYS A 189 2.31 -9.25 10.55
N VAL A 190 1.49 -8.57 9.77
CA VAL A 190 0.21 -9.13 9.29
C VAL A 190 0.47 -10.17 8.20
N LEU A 191 1.42 -9.92 7.27
CA LEU A 191 1.85 -10.91 6.27
C LEU A 191 2.35 -12.19 6.97
N GLU A 192 3.17 -12.04 8.00
CA GLU A 192 3.65 -13.17 8.79
C GLU A 192 2.50 -13.92 9.51
N GLN A 193 1.51 -13.21 10.05
CA GLN A 193 0.32 -13.83 10.66
C GLN A 193 -0.49 -14.65 9.66
N MET A 194 -0.57 -14.22 8.40
CA MET A 194 -1.32 -14.94 7.37
C MET A 194 -0.72 -16.31 7.01
N THR A 195 0.54 -16.55 7.34
CA THR A 195 1.18 -17.86 7.12
C THR A 195 0.92 -18.87 8.24
N LYS A 196 0.39 -18.43 9.39
CA LYS A 196 0.27 -19.26 10.62
C LYS A 196 -1.11 -19.87 10.73
N HIS A 197 -1.16 -21.21 10.81
CA HIS A 197 -2.38 -21.92 11.07
C HIS A 197 -2.11 -23.21 11.86
N PRO A 198 -2.83 -23.50 12.98
CA PRO A 198 -2.58 -24.67 13.79
C PRO A 198 -2.70 -26.01 13.04
N LEU A 199 -3.61 -26.11 12.07
CA LEU A 199 -3.75 -27.33 11.25
C LEU A 199 -2.61 -27.51 10.27
N THR A 200 -1.95 -26.44 9.82
CA THR A 200 -0.73 -26.54 9.01
C THR A 200 0.40 -27.13 9.83
N ASP A 201 0.61 -26.66 11.05
CA ASP A 201 1.64 -27.16 11.96
C ASP A 201 1.40 -28.63 12.29
N GLN A 202 0.17 -28.99 12.67
CA GLN A 202 -0.22 -30.39 12.94
C GLN A 202 -0.06 -31.30 11.69
N GLY A 203 -0.39 -30.77 10.50
CA GLY A 203 -0.22 -31.48 9.24
C GLY A 203 1.24 -31.78 8.95
N ILE A 204 2.12 -30.79 9.12
CA ILE A 204 3.57 -30.95 8.93
C ILE A 204 4.12 -31.99 9.90
N GLU A 205 3.78 -31.88 11.21
CA GLU A 205 4.22 -32.85 12.22
C GLU A 205 3.77 -34.28 11.88
N LYS A 206 2.52 -34.46 11.43
CA LYS A 206 2.02 -35.76 11.03
C LYS A 206 2.80 -36.31 9.84
N PHE A 207 2.99 -35.50 8.78
CA PHE A 207 3.72 -35.95 7.60
C PHE A 207 5.18 -36.32 7.91
N GLN A 208 5.83 -35.57 8.79
CA GLN A 208 7.18 -35.91 9.27
C GLN A 208 7.22 -37.26 9.99
N LYS A 209 6.27 -37.50 10.91
CA LYS A 209 6.16 -38.79 11.64
C LYS A 209 5.92 -39.97 10.69
N ASP A 210 4.99 -39.81 9.74
CA ASP A 210 4.66 -40.85 8.78
C ASP A 210 5.86 -41.13 7.87
N TYR A 211 6.58 -40.10 7.40
CA TYR A 211 7.78 -40.23 6.58
C TYR A 211 8.91 -40.98 7.30
N ILE A 212 9.22 -40.58 8.53
CA ILE A 212 10.28 -41.22 9.35
C ILE A 212 9.95 -42.69 9.62
N ALA A 213 8.67 -43.04 9.86
CA ALA A 213 8.24 -44.39 10.15
C ALA A 213 8.48 -45.36 8.96
N VAL A 214 8.46 -44.85 7.72
CA VAL A 214 8.62 -45.66 6.50
C VAL A 214 10.05 -45.63 6.00
N PHE A 215 10.72 -44.52 6.00
CA PHE A 215 12.00 -44.32 5.33
C PHE A 215 13.22 -44.28 6.27
N GLY A 216 12.99 -44.15 7.57
CA GLY A 216 14.05 -43.86 8.53
C GLY A 216 14.56 -42.46 8.32
N GLU A 217 14.82 -41.67 9.38
CA GLU A 217 15.21 -40.33 9.30
C GLU A 217 15.85 -39.75 8.26
#